data_20a321ae014b2c277ed7a40eaa76cad1
#
_entry.id   20a321ae014b2c277ed7a40eaa76cad1
#
_cell.length_a   1.000
_cell.length_b   1.000
_cell.length_c   1.000
_cell.angle_alpha   90.00
_cell.angle_beta   90.00
_cell.angle_gamma   90.00
#
_symmetry.space_group_name_H-M   'P 1'
#
loop_
_entity.id
_entity.type
_entity.pdbx_description
1 polymer ?
#
loop_
_entity_poly.entity_id
_entity_poly.type
_entity_poly.pdbx_seq_one_letter_code
_entity_poly.pdbx_strand_id
1 'polypeptide(L)'
;MFSFSRTLGLEEAKASLSHAITSGKFPHALLIHGPEGVGQNPLLLDLADILLCEDEAGNRPCGRCAGCLGRKRNNLDNLLFIMPLEKKEKASSEGEMEGAQVDELALKAKEFHDDPYGFARTEKSRINIAQVRDLQSRLSFAEASRKPRIAVILWAETMPQEAANALLKTLEEPPANTYFLISSDDRASLLPTILSRCTQLAVFPMEVAAFAAVLSEKGPALGLETVPTRLLPFADGSLGTLLALQRNGGDTLLEEGRACLESALSGDWRVFSDYLDAAGGFADMESASRLIQFLLRMIRLFHRLEAMEGRDRAAPSAPGAPDFAWTAEALRKQGFDPALAPYLGPLENGPDLIALSGWLEEILAAVQAYAKPKVAALGLFLEFESKYARKEA
;
A
#
# COMPACT_ATOMS: atom_id res chain seq x y z
N MET A 1 14.94 14.32 -21.74
CA MET A 1 14.70 14.27 -20.28
C MET A 1 13.40 13.51 -20.02
N PHE A 2 13.32 12.68 -18.97
CA PHE A 2 12.09 11.95 -18.63
C PHE A 2 11.34 12.67 -17.52
N SER A 3 10.01 12.75 -17.65
CA SER A 3 9.14 13.37 -16.65
C SER A 3 8.30 12.30 -15.94
N PHE A 4 8.48 12.20 -14.63
CA PHE A 4 7.71 11.32 -13.75
C PHE A 4 6.70 12.19 -12.98
N SER A 5 5.65 12.60 -13.68
CA SER A 5 4.74 13.64 -13.17
C SER A 5 3.80 13.15 -12.06
N ARG A 6 3.51 11.85 -12.04
CA ARG A 6 2.64 11.23 -11.02
C ARG A 6 3.40 10.74 -9.81
N THR A 7 4.67 10.34 -10.01
CA THR A 7 5.47 9.71 -8.95
C THR A 7 6.06 10.74 -8.01
N LEU A 8 5.73 10.65 -6.74
CA LEU A 8 6.32 11.46 -5.69
C LEU A 8 7.54 10.75 -5.08
N GLY A 9 8.65 11.48 -4.94
CA GLY A 9 9.91 10.87 -4.44
C GLY A 9 10.48 9.82 -5.40
N LEU A 10 11.12 8.79 -4.84
CA LEU A 10 11.73 7.67 -5.56
C LEU A 10 12.81 8.10 -6.57
N GLU A 11 13.60 9.12 -6.23
CA GLU A 11 14.56 9.76 -7.17
C GLU A 11 15.64 8.77 -7.66
N GLU A 12 16.09 7.84 -6.82
CA GLU A 12 17.06 6.80 -7.21
C GLU A 12 16.45 5.83 -8.23
N ALA A 13 15.20 5.41 -8.01
CA ALA A 13 14.48 4.54 -8.94
C ALA A 13 14.27 5.24 -10.29
N LYS A 14 13.83 6.50 -10.28
CA LYS A 14 13.65 7.33 -11.49
C LYS A 14 14.96 7.50 -12.25
N ALA A 15 16.06 7.76 -11.56
CA ALA A 15 17.37 7.92 -12.17
C ALA A 15 17.86 6.61 -12.83
N SER A 16 17.71 5.47 -12.13
CA SER A 16 18.07 4.15 -12.65
C SER A 16 17.25 3.79 -13.90
N LEU A 17 15.93 4.00 -13.85
CA LEU A 17 15.04 3.74 -14.98
C LEU A 17 15.32 4.67 -16.18
N SER A 18 15.58 5.94 -15.91
CA SER A 18 15.98 6.91 -16.94
C SER A 18 17.27 6.48 -17.65
N HIS A 19 18.24 5.99 -16.88
CA HIS A 19 19.49 5.47 -17.45
C HIS A 19 19.24 4.21 -18.30
N ALA A 20 18.43 3.28 -17.82
CA ALA A 20 18.09 2.07 -18.56
C ALA A 20 17.42 2.37 -19.90
N ILE A 21 16.47 3.34 -19.93
CA ILE A 21 15.79 3.76 -21.15
C ILE A 21 16.78 4.45 -22.11
N THR A 22 17.60 5.37 -21.62
CA THR A 22 18.56 6.13 -22.45
C THR A 22 19.62 5.22 -23.06
N SER A 23 20.08 4.21 -22.32
CA SER A 23 21.08 3.25 -22.79
C SER A 23 20.50 2.14 -23.70
N GLY A 24 19.19 2.13 -23.94
CA GLY A 24 18.51 1.07 -24.70
C GLY A 24 18.50 -0.30 -24.01
N LYS A 25 18.74 -0.33 -22.69
CA LYS A 25 18.80 -1.56 -21.88
C LYS A 25 17.58 -1.71 -20.96
N PHE A 26 16.46 -1.09 -21.32
CA PHE A 26 15.24 -1.25 -20.53
C PHE A 26 14.74 -2.71 -20.63
N PRO A 27 14.45 -3.38 -19.51
CA PRO A 27 14.07 -4.79 -19.52
C PRO A 27 12.66 -4.98 -20.11
N HIS A 28 12.45 -6.11 -20.77
CA HIS A 28 11.11 -6.47 -21.27
C HIS A 28 10.12 -6.77 -20.15
N ALA A 29 10.56 -7.21 -18.99
CA ALA A 29 9.76 -7.43 -17.79
C ALA A 29 10.41 -6.76 -16.58
N LEU A 30 9.73 -5.76 -16.03
CA LEU A 30 10.14 -4.99 -14.87
C LEU A 30 9.14 -5.23 -13.72
N LEU A 31 9.61 -5.73 -12.59
CA LEU A 31 8.85 -5.84 -11.35
C LEU A 31 9.29 -4.74 -10.40
N ILE A 32 8.39 -3.82 -10.09
CA ILE A 32 8.58 -2.81 -9.03
C ILE A 32 7.86 -3.30 -7.78
N HIS A 33 8.60 -3.46 -6.69
CA HIS A 33 8.04 -3.98 -5.44
C HIS A 33 8.45 -3.12 -4.25
N GLY A 34 7.57 -3.02 -3.27
CA GLY A 34 7.79 -2.25 -2.05
C GLY A 34 6.50 -2.18 -1.22
N PRO A 35 6.54 -1.59 -0.03
CA PRO A 35 5.35 -1.44 0.80
C PRO A 35 4.24 -0.70 0.08
N GLU A 36 2.99 -0.99 0.46
CA GLU A 36 1.79 -0.39 -0.12
C GLU A 36 1.85 1.15 -0.12
N GLY A 37 1.43 1.74 -1.26
CA GLY A 37 1.27 3.18 -1.38
C GLY A 37 2.56 4.00 -1.52
N VAL A 38 3.75 3.38 -1.55
CA VAL A 38 5.05 4.07 -1.67
C VAL A 38 5.22 4.75 -3.03
N GLY A 39 4.50 4.32 -4.06
CA GLY A 39 4.54 4.94 -5.38
C GLY A 39 4.91 4.00 -6.52
N GLN A 40 4.94 2.69 -6.29
CA GLN A 40 5.17 1.68 -7.35
C GLN A 40 4.15 1.80 -8.48
N ASN A 41 2.88 1.96 -8.16
CA ASN A 41 1.80 2.05 -9.14
C ASN A 41 1.86 3.34 -10.00
N PRO A 42 1.98 4.56 -9.42
CA PRO A 42 2.22 5.78 -10.21
C PRO A 42 3.48 5.70 -11.07
N LEU A 43 4.56 5.06 -10.56
CA LEU A 43 5.81 4.91 -11.31
C LEU A 43 5.62 4.03 -12.55
N LEU A 44 4.81 2.95 -12.47
CA LEU A 44 4.46 2.14 -13.63
C LEU A 44 3.69 2.95 -14.69
N LEU A 45 2.77 3.83 -14.29
CA LEU A 45 2.04 4.70 -15.22
C LEU A 45 2.95 5.74 -15.90
N ASP A 46 3.85 6.37 -15.13
CA ASP A 46 4.83 7.29 -15.69
C ASP A 46 5.74 6.58 -16.71
N LEU A 47 6.20 5.35 -16.37
CA LEU A 47 6.98 4.52 -17.31
C LEU A 47 6.20 4.15 -18.55
N ALA A 48 4.93 3.77 -18.43
CA ALA A 48 4.09 3.46 -19.58
C ALA A 48 3.95 4.67 -20.50
N ASP A 49 3.74 5.86 -19.95
CA ASP A 49 3.66 7.10 -20.72
C ASP A 49 4.99 7.46 -21.42
N ILE A 50 6.12 7.24 -20.75
CA ILE A 50 7.45 7.46 -21.30
C ILE A 50 7.74 6.49 -22.44
N LEU A 51 7.44 5.20 -22.28
CA LEU A 51 7.69 4.16 -23.27
C LEU A 51 6.78 4.27 -24.50
N LEU A 52 5.53 4.71 -24.31
CA LEU A 52 4.57 4.92 -25.40
C LEU A 52 4.79 6.24 -26.15
N CYS A 53 5.64 7.14 -25.64
CA CYS A 53 5.92 8.41 -26.29
C CYS A 53 6.79 8.21 -27.56
N GLU A 54 6.31 8.71 -28.69
CA GLU A 54 6.97 8.60 -30.00
C GLU A 54 8.05 9.67 -30.24
N ASP A 55 8.22 10.64 -29.33
CA ASP A 55 9.24 11.69 -29.44
C ASP A 55 10.57 11.21 -28.82
N GLU A 56 11.48 10.75 -29.67
CA GLU A 56 12.79 10.23 -29.23
C GLU A 56 13.78 11.33 -28.85
N ALA A 57 13.63 12.51 -29.38
CA ALA A 57 14.59 13.61 -29.23
C ALA A 57 14.25 14.59 -28.11
N GLY A 58 13.00 14.57 -27.61
CA GLY A 58 12.48 15.54 -26.65
C GLY A 58 12.31 15.02 -25.23
N ASN A 59 11.57 15.80 -24.46
CA ASN A 59 11.14 15.36 -23.13
C ASN A 59 10.02 14.33 -23.26
N ARG A 60 10.14 13.19 -22.58
CA ARG A 60 9.12 12.14 -22.56
C ARG A 60 8.44 12.07 -21.19
N PRO A 61 7.11 11.98 -21.18
CA PRO A 61 6.15 12.08 -22.30
C PRO A 61 6.06 13.51 -22.84
N CYS A 62 6.02 13.66 -24.18
CA CYS A 62 6.01 14.97 -24.85
C CYS A 62 4.63 15.67 -24.85
N GLY A 63 3.57 14.96 -24.55
CA GLY A 63 2.19 15.46 -24.48
C GLY A 63 1.51 15.79 -25.82
N ARG A 64 2.21 15.68 -26.97
CA ARG A 64 1.74 16.10 -28.29
C ARG A 64 1.78 15.02 -29.37
N CYS A 65 2.57 13.97 -29.25
CA CYS A 65 2.61 12.86 -30.22
C CYS A 65 1.33 12.00 -30.12
N ALA A 66 1.13 11.13 -31.12
CA ALA A 66 -0.05 10.28 -31.18
C ALA A 66 -0.20 9.36 -29.97
N GLY A 67 0.91 8.80 -29.45
CA GLY A 67 0.93 8.01 -28.23
C GLY A 67 0.45 8.82 -27.00
N CYS A 68 1.00 10.01 -26.78
CA CYS A 68 0.60 10.86 -25.65
C CYS A 68 -0.85 11.36 -25.75
N LEU A 69 -1.31 11.73 -26.96
CA LEU A 69 -2.69 12.18 -27.18
C LEU A 69 -3.69 11.03 -27.06
N GLY A 70 -3.33 9.83 -27.53
CA GLY A 70 -4.12 8.62 -27.34
C GLY A 70 -4.35 8.32 -25.86
N ARG A 71 -3.30 8.44 -25.05
CA ARG A 71 -3.38 8.30 -23.58
C ARG A 71 -4.34 9.30 -22.95
N LYS A 72 -4.25 10.58 -23.31
CA LYS A 72 -5.17 11.62 -22.81
C LYS A 72 -6.63 11.37 -23.17
N ARG A 73 -6.89 10.66 -24.27
CA ARG A 73 -8.24 10.30 -24.75
C ARG A 73 -8.72 8.94 -24.26
N ASN A 74 -7.97 8.30 -23.33
CA ASN A 74 -8.22 6.92 -22.88
C ASN A 74 -8.26 5.89 -24.02
N ASN A 75 -7.58 6.17 -25.15
CA ASN A 75 -7.33 5.17 -26.18
C ASN A 75 -6.16 4.29 -25.74
N LEU A 76 -6.48 3.10 -25.23
CA LEU A 76 -5.55 2.19 -24.56
C LEU A 76 -5.12 1.02 -25.46
N ASP A 77 -5.20 1.14 -26.80
CA ASP A 77 -4.90 0.03 -27.73
C ASP A 77 -3.53 -0.62 -27.49
N ASN A 78 -2.54 0.20 -27.09
CA ASN A 78 -1.18 -0.26 -26.81
C ASN A 78 -0.85 -0.33 -25.31
N LEU A 79 -1.84 -0.15 -24.43
CA LEU A 79 -1.70 -0.23 -23.00
C LEU A 79 -2.77 -1.17 -22.42
N LEU A 80 -2.33 -2.32 -21.99
CA LEU A 80 -3.19 -3.37 -21.47
C LEU A 80 -3.04 -3.45 -19.96
N PHE A 81 -4.15 -3.55 -19.23
CA PHE A 81 -4.16 -3.67 -17.78
C PHE A 81 -4.62 -5.05 -17.34
N ILE A 82 -3.95 -5.56 -16.32
CA ILE A 82 -4.41 -6.64 -15.45
C ILE A 82 -4.38 -6.11 -14.02
N MET A 83 -5.48 -6.26 -13.30
CA MET A 83 -5.58 -5.86 -11.89
C MET A 83 -6.59 -6.72 -11.15
N PRO A 84 -6.50 -6.79 -9.81
CA PRO A 84 -7.44 -7.57 -9.03
C PRO A 84 -8.88 -7.05 -9.20
N LEU A 85 -9.80 -7.98 -9.50
CA LEU A 85 -11.24 -7.73 -9.56
C LEU A 85 -11.95 -8.56 -8.48
N GLU A 86 -13.09 -8.09 -8.02
CA GLU A 86 -13.92 -8.87 -7.11
C GLU A 86 -14.59 -10.03 -7.84
N LYS A 87 -14.62 -11.20 -7.20
CA LYS A 87 -15.29 -12.36 -7.77
C LYS A 87 -16.80 -12.16 -7.68
N LYS A 88 -17.48 -12.04 -8.82
CA LYS A 88 -18.94 -12.11 -8.88
C LYS A 88 -19.39 -13.56 -8.74
N GLU A 89 -20.42 -13.83 -7.93
CA GLU A 89 -20.93 -15.18 -7.61
C GLU A 89 -21.36 -16.03 -8.83
N LYS A 90 -21.47 -15.41 -10.01
CA LYS A 90 -21.94 -16.07 -11.26
C LYS A 90 -20.88 -16.15 -12.36
N ALA A 91 -19.61 -15.91 -12.07
CA ALA A 91 -18.58 -16.07 -13.11
C ALA A 91 -18.40 -17.55 -13.43
N SER A 92 -18.72 -17.92 -14.66
CA SER A 92 -18.44 -19.25 -15.21
C SER A 92 -16.95 -19.57 -15.09
N SER A 93 -16.64 -20.80 -14.70
CA SER A 93 -15.28 -21.28 -14.43
C SER A 93 -14.43 -21.52 -15.69
N GLU A 94 -14.88 -21.14 -16.87
CA GLU A 94 -14.26 -21.51 -18.14
C GLU A 94 -13.80 -20.30 -18.95
N GLY A 95 -12.54 -19.95 -18.77
CA GLY A 95 -11.58 -19.64 -19.85
C GLY A 95 -11.56 -18.24 -20.44
N GLU A 96 -12.63 -17.50 -20.58
CA GLU A 96 -12.70 -16.20 -21.24
C GLU A 96 -13.32 -15.13 -20.34
N MET A 97 -12.87 -13.88 -20.49
CA MET A 97 -13.49 -12.75 -19.80
C MET A 97 -14.88 -12.50 -20.39
N GLU A 98 -15.90 -12.50 -19.52
CA GLU A 98 -17.24 -12.06 -19.92
C GLU A 98 -17.25 -10.54 -20.17
N GLY A 99 -18.13 -10.07 -21.08
CA GLY A 99 -18.22 -8.66 -21.43
C GLY A 99 -18.32 -7.73 -20.22
N ALA A 100 -19.07 -8.12 -19.18
CA ALA A 100 -19.18 -7.35 -17.93
C ALA A 100 -17.85 -7.24 -17.15
N GLN A 101 -16.96 -8.23 -17.24
CA GLN A 101 -15.63 -8.17 -16.61
C GLN A 101 -14.67 -7.28 -17.43
N VAL A 102 -14.80 -7.26 -18.74
CA VAL A 102 -14.04 -6.38 -19.62
C VAL A 102 -14.40 -4.92 -19.33
N ASP A 103 -15.69 -4.62 -19.21
CA ASP A 103 -16.18 -3.27 -18.88
C ASP A 103 -15.73 -2.82 -17.49
N GLU A 104 -15.79 -3.72 -16.49
CA GLU A 104 -15.31 -3.46 -15.13
C GLU A 104 -13.80 -3.19 -15.11
N LEU A 105 -13.00 -3.99 -15.82
CA LEU A 105 -11.57 -3.79 -15.93
C LEU A 105 -11.24 -2.44 -16.59
N ALA A 106 -11.96 -2.09 -17.66
CA ALA A 106 -11.77 -0.80 -18.34
C ALA A 106 -12.11 0.39 -17.44
N LEU A 107 -13.20 0.30 -16.66
CA LEU A 107 -13.58 1.33 -15.69
C LEU A 107 -12.51 1.48 -14.60
N LYS A 108 -12.09 0.37 -13.99
CA LYS A 108 -11.05 0.38 -12.95
C LYS A 108 -9.70 0.85 -13.47
N ALA A 109 -9.33 0.49 -14.70
CA ALA A 109 -8.12 0.99 -15.34
C ALA A 109 -8.16 2.51 -15.52
N LYS A 110 -9.34 3.07 -15.82
CA LYS A 110 -9.52 4.52 -15.89
C LYS A 110 -9.42 5.18 -14.52
N GLU A 111 -10.12 4.65 -13.51
CA GLU A 111 -10.02 5.13 -12.12
C GLU A 111 -8.58 5.12 -11.62
N PHE A 112 -7.86 4.04 -11.85
CA PHE A 112 -6.44 3.90 -11.52
C PHE A 112 -5.57 4.93 -12.26
N HIS A 113 -5.84 5.18 -13.53
CA HIS A 113 -5.11 6.19 -14.30
C HIS A 113 -5.33 7.60 -13.75
N ASP A 114 -6.56 7.91 -13.33
CA ASP A 114 -6.94 9.25 -12.84
C ASP A 114 -6.42 9.50 -11.42
N ASP A 115 -6.40 8.47 -10.56
CA ASP A 115 -5.88 8.55 -9.19
C ASP A 115 -5.09 7.29 -8.77
N PRO A 116 -3.83 7.16 -9.21
CA PRO A 116 -3.03 5.95 -8.97
C PRO A 116 -2.57 5.76 -7.51
N TYR A 117 -2.60 6.80 -6.68
CA TYR A 117 -2.34 6.67 -5.24
C TYR A 117 -3.60 6.36 -4.44
N GLY A 118 -4.74 6.88 -4.88
CA GLY A 118 -5.98 6.68 -4.17
C GLY A 118 -6.77 5.47 -4.63
N PHE A 119 -6.34 4.83 -5.71
CA PHE A 119 -6.94 3.58 -6.14
C PHE A 119 -6.55 2.47 -5.17
N ALA A 120 -7.56 1.90 -4.50
CA ALA A 120 -7.40 0.82 -3.55
C ALA A 120 -8.01 -0.47 -4.08
N ARG A 121 -7.38 -1.60 -3.75
CA ARG A 121 -7.96 -2.93 -3.94
C ARG A 121 -8.70 -3.37 -2.68
N THR A 122 -9.72 -4.18 -2.83
CA THR A 122 -10.34 -4.87 -1.69
C THR A 122 -9.58 -6.16 -1.37
N GLU A 123 -9.65 -6.62 -0.12
CA GLU A 123 -9.00 -7.87 0.29
C GLU A 123 -9.51 -9.12 -0.46
N LYS A 124 -10.74 -9.05 -1.00
CA LYS A 124 -11.37 -10.13 -1.78
C LYS A 124 -11.01 -10.11 -3.25
N SER A 125 -10.42 -9.02 -3.73
CA SER A 125 -10.06 -8.88 -5.15
C SER A 125 -8.90 -9.79 -5.51
N ARG A 126 -8.98 -10.46 -6.67
CA ARG A 126 -7.94 -11.33 -7.20
C ARG A 126 -7.80 -11.14 -8.70
N ILE A 127 -6.59 -11.33 -9.20
CA ILE A 127 -6.36 -11.48 -10.64
C ILE A 127 -6.78 -12.92 -11.01
N ASN A 128 -7.66 -13.07 -11.98
CA ASN A 128 -8.09 -14.40 -12.43
C ASN A 128 -7.35 -14.83 -13.70
N ILE A 129 -7.40 -16.14 -13.99
CA ILE A 129 -6.73 -16.72 -15.16
C ILE A 129 -7.29 -16.20 -16.49
N ALA A 130 -8.58 -15.83 -16.53
CA ALA A 130 -9.21 -15.29 -17.73
C ALA A 130 -8.60 -13.95 -18.16
N GLN A 131 -8.24 -13.08 -17.21
CA GLN A 131 -7.53 -11.83 -17.49
C GLN A 131 -6.15 -12.09 -18.12
N VAL A 132 -5.42 -13.09 -17.63
CA VAL A 132 -4.11 -13.45 -18.19
C VAL A 132 -4.26 -14.01 -19.62
N ARG A 133 -5.25 -14.87 -19.87
CA ARG A 133 -5.54 -15.41 -21.20
C ARG A 133 -6.00 -14.33 -22.19
N ASP A 134 -6.84 -13.39 -21.74
CA ASP A 134 -7.24 -12.24 -22.58
C ASP A 134 -6.04 -11.38 -22.94
N LEU A 135 -5.15 -11.06 -21.98
CA LEU A 135 -3.91 -10.37 -22.24
C LEU A 135 -3.08 -11.10 -23.31
N GLN A 136 -2.87 -12.41 -23.15
CA GLN A 136 -2.11 -13.22 -24.11
C GLN A 136 -2.72 -13.20 -25.51
N SER A 137 -4.04 -13.33 -25.59
CA SER A 137 -4.78 -13.24 -26.84
C SER A 137 -4.55 -11.89 -27.53
N ARG A 138 -4.74 -10.78 -26.81
CA ARG A 138 -4.52 -9.42 -27.34
C ARG A 138 -3.07 -9.18 -27.78
N LEU A 139 -2.11 -9.72 -27.03
CA LEU A 139 -0.70 -9.61 -27.39
C LEU A 139 -0.35 -10.40 -28.64
N SER A 140 -0.98 -11.56 -28.90
CA SER A 140 -0.72 -12.39 -30.08
C SER A 140 -1.33 -11.82 -31.36
N PHE A 141 -2.51 -11.20 -31.31
CA PHE A 141 -3.16 -10.62 -32.49
C PHE A 141 -2.45 -9.37 -33.04
N ALA A 142 -1.61 -8.73 -32.27
CA ALA A 142 -1.02 -7.43 -32.62
C ALA A 142 0.43 -7.51 -33.14
N GLU A 143 0.91 -8.68 -33.59
CA GLU A 143 2.31 -8.87 -34.08
C GLU A 143 2.74 -7.92 -35.21
N ALA A 144 1.79 -7.34 -35.95
CA ALA A 144 2.09 -6.43 -37.06
C ALA A 144 2.38 -4.97 -36.64
N SER A 145 2.21 -4.61 -35.36
CA SER A 145 2.42 -3.24 -34.89
C SER A 145 3.89 -2.97 -34.57
N ARG A 146 4.46 -1.92 -35.21
CA ARG A 146 5.81 -1.42 -34.85
C ARG A 146 5.83 -0.61 -33.56
N LYS A 147 4.65 -0.27 -32.99
CA LYS A 147 4.55 0.53 -31.76
C LYS A 147 4.77 -0.35 -30.54
N PRO A 148 5.42 0.18 -29.48
CA PRO A 148 5.57 -0.54 -28.24
C PRO A 148 4.20 -0.84 -27.61
N ARG A 149 4.09 -2.00 -26.97
CA ARG A 149 2.92 -2.42 -26.21
C ARG A 149 3.31 -2.60 -24.76
N ILE A 150 2.51 -2.08 -23.88
CA ILE A 150 2.75 -2.11 -22.45
C ILE A 150 1.65 -2.94 -21.78
N ALA A 151 2.05 -4.00 -21.10
CA ALA A 151 1.19 -4.75 -20.21
C ALA A 151 1.47 -4.33 -18.76
N VAL A 152 0.52 -3.66 -18.13
CA VAL A 152 0.60 -3.25 -16.73
C VAL A 152 -0.15 -4.28 -15.88
N ILE A 153 0.57 -4.92 -14.97
CA ILE A 153 0.04 -5.93 -14.05
C ILE A 153 0.18 -5.38 -12.63
N LEU A 154 -0.94 -5.00 -12.02
CA LEU A 154 -0.97 -4.41 -10.70
C LEU A 154 -1.23 -5.47 -9.64
N TRP A 155 -0.49 -5.37 -8.52
CA TRP A 155 -0.63 -6.29 -7.37
C TRP A 155 -0.52 -7.76 -7.77
N ALA A 156 0.61 -8.10 -8.40
CA ALA A 156 0.86 -9.43 -8.94
C ALA A 156 0.76 -10.56 -7.89
N GLU A 157 0.97 -10.24 -6.61
CA GLU A 157 0.79 -11.17 -5.48
C GLU A 157 -0.66 -11.66 -5.33
N THR A 158 -1.63 -10.97 -5.93
CA THR A 158 -3.04 -11.39 -5.90
C THR A 158 -3.38 -12.46 -6.93
N MET A 159 -2.42 -12.82 -7.80
CA MET A 159 -2.59 -13.90 -8.77
C MET A 159 -2.60 -15.25 -8.08
N PRO A 160 -3.64 -16.09 -8.25
CA PRO A 160 -3.55 -17.49 -7.88
C PRO A 160 -2.50 -18.19 -8.73
N GLN A 161 -1.97 -19.31 -8.23
CA GLN A 161 -0.88 -20.06 -8.85
C GLN A 161 -1.14 -20.42 -10.33
N GLU A 162 -2.39 -20.75 -10.68
CA GLU A 162 -2.78 -21.07 -12.06
C GLU A 162 -2.61 -19.87 -13.00
N ALA A 163 -3.06 -18.69 -12.58
CA ALA A 163 -2.93 -17.45 -13.36
C ALA A 163 -1.45 -17.05 -13.51
N ALA A 164 -0.68 -17.14 -12.42
CA ALA A 164 0.74 -16.88 -12.44
C ALA A 164 1.51 -17.84 -13.38
N ASN A 165 1.20 -19.14 -13.33
CA ASN A 165 1.82 -20.13 -14.22
C ASN A 165 1.45 -19.89 -15.70
N ALA A 166 0.22 -19.46 -15.99
CA ALA A 166 -0.19 -19.12 -17.35
C ALA A 166 0.64 -17.96 -17.91
N LEU A 167 1.04 -16.98 -17.08
CA LEU A 167 1.83 -15.83 -17.50
C LEU A 167 3.29 -16.17 -17.83
N LEU A 168 3.86 -17.24 -17.22
CA LEU A 168 5.30 -17.56 -17.32
C LEU A 168 5.79 -17.68 -18.76
N LYS A 169 5.04 -18.38 -19.64
CA LYS A 169 5.44 -18.55 -21.05
C LYS A 169 5.59 -17.19 -21.76
N THR A 170 4.68 -16.28 -21.48
CA THR A 170 4.69 -14.94 -22.11
C THR A 170 5.81 -14.04 -21.57
N LEU A 171 6.21 -14.25 -20.31
CA LEU A 171 7.37 -13.57 -19.73
C LEU A 171 8.69 -14.12 -20.25
N GLU A 172 8.76 -15.43 -20.57
CA GLU A 172 9.95 -16.07 -21.16
C GLU A 172 10.17 -15.65 -22.61
N GLU A 173 9.10 -15.69 -23.40
CA GLU A 173 9.11 -15.40 -24.83
C GLU A 173 8.12 -14.27 -25.15
N PRO A 174 8.45 -13.03 -24.75
CA PRO A 174 7.56 -11.89 -24.96
C PRO A 174 7.39 -11.59 -26.46
N PRO A 175 6.20 -11.24 -26.90
CA PRO A 175 5.99 -10.75 -28.26
C PRO A 175 6.85 -9.52 -28.53
N ALA A 176 7.27 -9.31 -29.79
CA ALA A 176 8.13 -8.19 -30.17
C ALA A 176 7.57 -6.84 -29.69
N ASN A 177 8.44 -5.94 -29.25
CA ASN A 177 8.09 -4.61 -28.75
C ASN A 177 7.07 -4.61 -27.59
N THR A 178 7.06 -5.67 -26.76
CA THR A 178 6.16 -5.76 -25.61
C THR A 178 6.96 -5.61 -24.32
N TYR A 179 6.45 -4.77 -23.41
CA TYR A 179 7.02 -4.56 -22.09
C TYR A 179 5.98 -4.91 -21.01
N PHE A 180 6.42 -5.65 -20.01
CA PHE A 180 5.63 -6.00 -18.84
C PHE A 180 6.06 -5.12 -17.67
N LEU A 181 5.16 -4.28 -17.18
CA LEU A 181 5.34 -3.43 -16.01
C LEU A 181 4.49 -4.00 -14.87
N ILE A 182 5.16 -4.55 -13.88
CA ILE A 182 4.52 -5.35 -12.83
C ILE A 182 4.73 -4.67 -11.48
N SER A 183 3.67 -4.54 -10.68
CA SER A 183 3.79 -4.11 -9.29
C SER A 183 3.46 -5.23 -8.31
N SER A 184 4.06 -5.15 -7.14
CA SER A 184 3.73 -5.99 -5.98
C SER A 184 3.99 -5.24 -4.68
N ASP A 185 3.07 -5.36 -3.73
CA ASP A 185 3.24 -4.85 -2.36
C ASP A 185 3.95 -5.88 -1.48
N ASP A 186 3.88 -7.17 -1.86
CA ASP A 186 4.53 -8.29 -1.16
C ASP A 186 5.31 -9.19 -2.12
N ARG A 187 6.60 -8.92 -2.22
CA ARG A 187 7.51 -9.75 -3.02
C ARG A 187 7.57 -11.22 -2.57
N ALA A 188 7.39 -11.47 -1.28
CA ALA A 188 7.53 -12.83 -0.73
C ALA A 188 6.39 -13.74 -1.16
N SER A 189 5.21 -13.19 -1.45
CA SER A 189 4.04 -13.92 -1.96
C SER A 189 4.12 -14.23 -3.46
N LEU A 190 5.11 -13.69 -4.19
CA LEU A 190 5.28 -13.99 -5.61
C LEU A 190 6.00 -15.32 -5.83
N LEU A 191 5.58 -16.05 -6.87
CA LEU A 191 6.25 -17.29 -7.27
C LEU A 191 7.72 -17.02 -7.65
N PRO A 192 8.68 -17.85 -7.19
CA PRO A 192 10.09 -17.74 -7.58
C PRO A 192 10.30 -17.76 -9.09
N THR A 193 9.41 -18.44 -9.83
CA THR A 193 9.43 -18.50 -11.28
C THR A 193 9.07 -17.17 -11.97
N ILE A 194 8.22 -16.35 -11.37
CA ILE A 194 7.97 -14.96 -11.82
C ILE A 194 9.18 -14.09 -11.50
N LEU A 195 9.70 -14.16 -10.26
CA LEU A 195 10.83 -13.36 -9.81
C LEU A 195 12.08 -13.57 -10.66
N SER A 196 12.34 -14.80 -11.12
CA SER A 196 13.50 -15.12 -11.94
C SER A 196 13.44 -14.60 -13.38
N ARG A 197 12.23 -14.22 -13.87
CA ARG A 197 11.99 -13.71 -15.23
C ARG A 197 11.83 -12.21 -15.31
N CYS A 198 11.80 -11.54 -14.17
CA CYS A 198 11.64 -10.09 -14.08
C CYS A 198 12.93 -9.43 -13.57
N THR A 199 13.30 -8.31 -14.18
CA THR A 199 14.23 -7.39 -13.53
C THR A 199 13.51 -6.73 -12.35
N GLN A 200 14.08 -6.86 -11.16
CA GLN A 200 13.45 -6.41 -9.93
C GLN A 200 13.97 -5.03 -9.53
N LEU A 201 13.07 -4.14 -9.17
CA LEU A 201 13.37 -2.82 -8.62
C LEU A 201 12.62 -2.66 -7.30
N ALA A 202 13.37 -2.65 -6.21
CA ALA A 202 12.82 -2.36 -4.88
C ALA A 202 12.62 -0.85 -4.73
N VAL A 203 11.47 -0.46 -4.19
CA VAL A 203 11.19 0.93 -3.80
C VAL A 203 10.89 0.98 -2.30
N PHE A 204 11.31 2.06 -1.67
CA PHE A 204 11.23 2.23 -0.23
C PHE A 204 10.49 3.50 0.13
N PRO A 205 9.83 3.53 1.30
CA PRO A 205 9.22 4.73 1.83
C PRO A 205 10.24 5.85 2.00
N MET A 206 9.78 7.10 1.86
CA MET A 206 10.61 8.26 2.16
C MET A 206 10.77 8.40 3.68
N GLU A 207 11.92 8.96 4.09
CA GLU A 207 12.06 9.43 5.47
C GLU A 207 11.02 10.50 5.78
N VAL A 208 10.49 10.51 7.02
CA VAL A 208 9.36 11.39 7.39
C VAL A 208 9.65 12.86 7.13
N ALA A 209 10.87 13.34 7.44
CA ALA A 209 11.26 14.72 7.21
C ALA A 209 11.31 15.05 5.70
N ALA A 210 11.90 14.19 4.89
CA ALA A 210 11.95 14.33 3.43
C ALA A 210 10.54 14.28 2.83
N PHE A 211 9.69 13.38 3.33
CA PHE A 211 8.30 13.26 2.92
C PHE A 211 7.50 14.53 3.20
N ALA A 212 7.63 15.10 4.40
CA ALA A 212 6.98 16.36 4.75
C ALA A 212 7.42 17.53 3.85
N ALA A 213 8.72 17.62 3.54
CA ALA A 213 9.26 18.64 2.64
C ALA A 213 8.69 18.52 1.22
N VAL A 214 8.67 17.30 0.66
CA VAL A 214 8.11 17.03 -0.66
C VAL A 214 6.61 17.31 -0.72
N LEU A 215 5.86 16.98 0.34
CA LEU A 215 4.42 17.29 0.41
C LEU A 215 4.16 18.79 0.51
N SER A 216 4.99 19.54 1.22
CA SER A 216 4.86 21.00 1.29
C SER A 216 5.06 21.67 -0.08
N GLU A 217 5.93 21.11 -0.92
CA GLU A 217 6.20 21.63 -2.27
C GLU A 217 5.15 21.16 -3.30
N LYS A 218 4.81 19.88 -3.29
CA LYS A 218 4.00 19.23 -4.35
C LYS A 218 2.58 18.87 -3.92
N GLY A 219 2.27 18.95 -2.63
CA GLY A 219 0.96 18.59 -2.07
C GLY A 219 -0.22 19.31 -2.75
N PRO A 220 -0.16 20.63 -2.97
CA PRO A 220 -1.25 21.36 -3.64
C PRO A 220 -1.55 20.81 -5.06
N ALA A 221 -0.53 20.41 -5.81
CA ALA A 221 -0.69 19.81 -7.14
C ALA A 221 -1.33 18.40 -7.09
N LEU A 222 -1.31 17.75 -5.92
CA LEU A 222 -1.90 16.44 -5.65
C LEU A 222 -3.28 16.55 -4.96
N GLY A 223 -3.85 17.76 -4.86
CA GLY A 223 -5.13 17.99 -4.21
C GLY A 223 -5.06 18.04 -2.66
N LEU A 224 -3.86 18.11 -2.09
CA LEU A 224 -3.66 18.31 -0.66
C LEU A 224 -3.54 19.82 -0.37
N GLU A 225 -4.66 20.48 -0.07
CA GLU A 225 -4.66 21.91 0.27
C GLU A 225 -3.85 22.20 1.55
N THR A 226 -3.88 21.27 2.50
CA THR A 226 -3.09 21.31 3.74
C THR A 226 -2.45 19.95 3.99
N VAL A 227 -1.17 19.97 4.40
CA VAL A 227 -0.48 18.74 4.81
C VAL A 227 -0.99 18.31 6.19
N PRO A 228 -1.58 17.12 6.35
CA PRO A 228 -2.08 16.66 7.64
C PRO A 228 -0.92 16.22 8.53
N THR A 229 -0.26 17.18 9.20
CA THR A 229 0.98 16.95 9.98
C THR A 229 0.83 15.87 11.04
N ARG A 230 -0.35 15.76 11.67
CA ARG A 230 -0.67 14.72 12.67
C ARG A 230 -0.71 13.31 12.09
N LEU A 231 -1.01 13.15 10.81
CA LEU A 231 -1.08 11.85 10.13
C LEU A 231 0.24 11.42 9.49
N LEU A 232 1.16 12.36 9.24
CA LEU A 232 2.44 12.08 8.59
C LEU A 232 3.23 10.94 9.24
N PRO A 233 3.35 10.87 10.59
CA PRO A 233 4.10 9.80 11.25
C PRO A 233 3.54 8.39 11.01
N PHE A 234 2.21 8.31 10.79
CA PHE A 234 1.49 7.04 10.55
C PHE A 234 1.45 6.65 9.08
N ALA A 235 1.81 7.58 8.21
CA ALA A 235 1.90 7.32 6.77
C ALA A 235 3.16 6.56 6.37
N ASP A 236 4.13 6.42 7.27
CA ASP A 236 5.40 5.70 7.04
C ASP A 236 6.14 6.16 5.77
N GLY A 237 6.10 7.46 5.44
CA GLY A 237 6.74 7.99 4.23
C GLY A 237 6.06 7.60 2.92
N SER A 238 4.81 7.14 2.97
CA SER A 238 4.01 6.67 1.86
C SER A 238 2.84 7.62 1.57
N LEU A 239 2.80 8.18 0.37
CA LEU A 239 1.70 9.08 -0.04
C LEU A 239 0.36 8.34 -0.12
N GLY A 240 0.34 7.14 -0.68
CA GLY A 240 -0.89 6.35 -0.77
C GLY A 240 -1.46 6.04 0.61
N THR A 241 -0.60 5.70 1.58
CA THR A 241 -1.01 5.51 2.97
C THR A 241 -1.55 6.80 3.60
N LEU A 242 -0.90 7.95 3.37
CA LEU A 242 -1.38 9.23 3.88
C LEU A 242 -2.78 9.56 3.35
N LEU A 243 -2.97 9.42 2.04
CA LEU A 243 -4.27 9.66 1.40
C LEU A 243 -5.34 8.69 1.89
N ALA A 244 -5.00 7.42 2.09
CA ALA A 244 -5.92 6.42 2.65
C ALA A 244 -6.33 6.78 4.08
N LEU A 245 -5.38 7.17 4.93
CA LEU A 245 -5.66 7.65 6.30
C LEU A 245 -6.59 8.87 6.27
N GLN A 246 -6.31 9.85 5.42
CA GLN A 246 -7.11 11.06 5.31
C GLN A 246 -8.54 10.78 4.84
N ARG A 247 -8.71 9.94 3.81
CA ARG A 247 -10.04 9.54 3.29
C ARG A 247 -10.87 8.76 4.31
N ASN A 248 -10.20 7.97 5.13
CA ASN A 248 -10.83 7.18 6.19
C ASN A 248 -11.06 7.98 7.49
N GLY A 249 -11.00 9.31 7.45
CA GLY A 249 -11.24 10.15 8.61
C GLY A 249 -10.10 10.08 9.62
N GLY A 250 -8.87 10.35 9.19
CA GLY A 250 -7.65 10.16 9.98
C GLY A 250 -7.69 10.74 11.40
N ASP A 251 -8.30 11.92 11.62
CA ASP A 251 -8.48 12.47 12.96
C ASP A 251 -9.44 11.62 13.81
N THR A 252 -10.51 11.08 13.22
CA THR A 252 -11.42 10.14 13.89
C THR A 252 -10.69 8.86 14.25
N LEU A 253 -9.86 8.32 13.34
CA LEU A 253 -9.04 7.12 13.61
C LEU A 253 -8.04 7.35 14.75
N LEU A 254 -7.49 8.55 14.89
CA LEU A 254 -6.62 8.90 16.02
C LEU A 254 -7.38 8.79 17.36
N GLU A 255 -8.59 9.37 17.43
CA GLU A 255 -9.41 9.31 18.63
C GLU A 255 -9.90 7.89 18.94
N GLU A 256 -10.38 7.17 17.92
CA GLU A 256 -10.81 5.77 18.06
C GLU A 256 -9.65 4.87 18.49
N GLY A 257 -8.47 5.05 17.90
CA GLY A 257 -7.26 4.30 18.27
C GLY A 257 -6.85 4.54 19.71
N ARG A 258 -6.87 5.81 20.18
CA ARG A 258 -6.60 6.16 21.57
C ARG A 258 -7.60 5.50 22.50
N ALA A 259 -8.90 5.66 22.25
CA ALA A 259 -9.95 5.11 23.08
C ALA A 259 -9.89 3.57 23.13
N CYS A 260 -9.58 2.92 22.01
CA CYS A 260 -9.38 1.48 21.94
C CYS A 260 -8.22 1.04 22.84
N LEU A 261 -7.06 1.70 22.73
CA LEU A 261 -5.89 1.37 23.57
C LEU A 261 -6.16 1.62 25.05
N GLU A 262 -6.75 2.76 25.42
CA GLU A 262 -7.10 3.08 26.80
C GLU A 262 -8.01 2.02 27.39
N SER A 263 -9.04 1.61 26.66
CA SER A 263 -9.99 0.60 27.14
C SER A 263 -9.38 -0.80 27.19
N ALA A 264 -8.59 -1.20 26.19
CA ALA A 264 -7.92 -2.49 26.14
C ALA A 264 -6.84 -2.63 27.23
N LEU A 265 -6.14 -1.55 27.53
CA LEU A 265 -5.06 -1.53 28.53
C LEU A 265 -5.56 -1.23 29.95
N SER A 266 -6.86 -0.99 30.16
CA SER A 266 -7.45 -0.80 31.49
C SER A 266 -7.36 -2.04 32.38
N GLY A 267 -7.17 -3.23 31.79
CA GLY A 267 -7.18 -4.51 32.51
C GLY A 267 -8.60 -4.96 32.97
N ASP A 268 -9.65 -4.21 32.61
CA ASP A 268 -11.04 -4.57 32.91
C ASP A 268 -11.78 -4.91 31.62
N TRP A 269 -12.12 -6.19 31.44
CA TRP A 269 -12.84 -6.68 30.27
C TRP A 269 -14.21 -5.98 30.06
N ARG A 270 -14.81 -5.46 31.12
CA ARG A 270 -16.10 -4.75 31.02
C ARG A 270 -15.91 -3.41 30.33
N VAL A 271 -14.87 -2.68 30.69
CA VAL A 271 -14.52 -1.40 30.06
C VAL A 271 -14.25 -1.62 28.57
N PHE A 272 -13.53 -2.67 28.22
CA PHE A 272 -13.26 -3.00 26.82
C PHE A 272 -14.53 -3.48 26.08
N SER A 273 -15.38 -4.28 26.72
CA SER A 273 -16.67 -4.71 26.16
C SER A 273 -17.61 -3.52 25.90
N ASP A 274 -17.70 -2.60 26.87
CA ASP A 274 -18.51 -1.37 26.72
C ASP A 274 -17.99 -0.50 25.58
N TYR A 275 -16.65 -0.40 25.45
CA TYR A 275 -16.04 0.28 24.29
C TYR A 275 -16.43 -0.40 22.97
N LEU A 276 -16.31 -1.73 22.87
CA LEU A 276 -16.69 -2.46 21.65
C LEU A 276 -18.17 -2.28 21.27
N ASP A 277 -19.05 -2.09 22.25
CA ASP A 277 -20.46 -1.86 22.03
C ASP A 277 -20.77 -0.42 21.62
N ALA A 278 -20.03 0.54 22.14
CA ALA A 278 -20.19 1.96 21.84
C ALA A 278 -19.46 2.41 20.56
N ALA A 279 -18.33 1.77 20.24
CA ALA A 279 -17.43 2.22 19.19
C ALA A 279 -17.87 1.77 17.79
N GLY A 280 -17.83 2.69 16.84
CA GLY A 280 -18.03 2.41 15.42
C GLY A 280 -16.92 1.55 14.81
N GLY A 281 -15.70 1.59 15.37
CA GLY A 281 -14.51 0.91 14.84
C GLY A 281 -14.59 -0.62 14.77
N PHE A 282 -15.50 -1.26 15.51
CA PHE A 282 -15.75 -2.70 15.44
C PHE A 282 -17.19 -3.03 14.98
N ALA A 283 -17.86 -2.09 14.32
CA ALA A 283 -19.23 -2.28 13.85
C ALA A 283 -19.31 -3.34 12.73
N ASP A 284 -18.35 -3.34 11.83
CA ASP A 284 -18.24 -4.27 10.72
C ASP A 284 -16.77 -4.68 10.49
N MET A 285 -16.57 -5.64 9.58
CA MET A 285 -15.26 -6.22 9.29
C MET A 285 -14.29 -5.19 8.71
N GLU A 286 -14.78 -4.28 7.86
CA GLU A 286 -13.94 -3.28 7.19
C GLU A 286 -13.47 -2.22 8.20
N SER A 287 -14.37 -1.71 9.03
CA SER A 287 -14.05 -0.75 10.09
C SER A 287 -13.08 -1.34 11.11
N ALA A 288 -13.30 -2.60 11.52
CA ALA A 288 -12.40 -3.30 12.44
C ALA A 288 -11.01 -3.49 11.84
N SER A 289 -10.91 -3.94 10.59
CA SER A 289 -9.61 -4.11 9.90
C SER A 289 -8.86 -2.78 9.81
N ARG A 290 -9.54 -1.69 9.46
CA ARG A 290 -8.94 -0.35 9.40
C ARG A 290 -8.40 0.12 10.74
N LEU A 291 -9.20 -0.01 11.80
CA LEU A 291 -8.79 0.39 13.15
C LEU A 291 -7.59 -0.42 13.63
N ILE A 292 -7.62 -1.75 13.47
CA ILE A 292 -6.52 -2.62 13.88
C ILE A 292 -5.23 -2.30 13.13
N GLN A 293 -5.30 -2.10 11.82
CA GLN A 293 -4.14 -1.68 11.02
C GLN A 293 -3.60 -0.32 11.48
N PHE A 294 -4.48 0.61 11.86
CA PHE A 294 -4.07 1.89 12.41
C PHE A 294 -3.40 1.75 13.78
N LEU A 295 -3.92 0.92 14.67
CA LEU A 295 -3.29 0.60 15.97
C LEU A 295 -1.90 -0.01 15.80
N LEU A 296 -1.72 -0.91 14.84
CA LEU A 296 -0.40 -1.45 14.51
C LEU A 296 0.58 -0.35 14.04
N ARG A 297 0.10 0.66 13.31
CA ARG A 297 0.92 1.84 12.93
C ARG A 297 1.28 2.71 14.14
N MET A 298 0.34 2.90 15.08
CA MET A 298 0.61 3.62 16.34
C MET A 298 1.71 2.92 17.13
N ILE A 299 1.65 1.61 17.29
CA ILE A 299 2.67 0.82 17.99
C ILE A 299 4.03 0.91 17.29
N ARG A 300 4.07 0.79 15.96
CA ARG A 300 5.32 0.94 15.19
C ARG A 300 5.93 2.35 15.34
N LEU A 301 5.10 3.39 15.33
CA LEU A 301 5.57 4.75 15.59
C LEU A 301 6.17 4.85 16.97
N PHE A 302 5.48 4.34 17.99
CA PHE A 302 5.95 4.37 19.37
C PHE A 302 7.29 3.63 19.52
N HIS A 303 7.44 2.44 18.95
CA HIS A 303 8.71 1.71 18.92
C HIS A 303 9.86 2.50 18.28
N ARG A 304 9.58 3.19 17.16
CA ARG A 304 10.59 4.05 16.52
C ARG A 304 11.03 5.18 17.43
N LEU A 305 10.08 5.82 18.10
CA LEU A 305 10.37 6.92 19.02
C LEU A 305 11.22 6.43 20.22
N GLU A 306 10.90 5.26 20.78
CA GLU A 306 11.70 4.66 21.85
C GLU A 306 13.13 4.33 21.38
N ALA A 307 13.28 3.75 20.20
CA ALA A 307 14.59 3.45 19.63
C ALA A 307 15.44 4.71 19.38
N MET A 308 14.82 5.80 18.92
CA MET A 308 15.50 7.09 18.70
C MET A 308 15.98 7.73 20.01
N GLU A 309 15.28 7.50 21.12
CA GLU A 309 15.68 7.97 22.46
C GLU A 309 16.69 7.04 23.16
N GLY A 310 17.10 5.95 22.52
CA GLY A 310 18.04 4.97 23.07
C GLY A 310 17.45 4.13 24.21
N ARG A 311 16.14 3.93 24.23
CA ARG A 311 15.44 3.18 25.26
C ARG A 311 15.31 1.73 24.87
N ASP A 312 15.70 0.88 25.82
CA ASP A 312 15.41 -0.55 25.78
C ASP A 312 14.48 -0.88 26.98
N ARG A 313 13.22 -1.18 26.70
CA ARG A 313 12.25 -1.62 27.72
C ARG A 313 12.69 -2.90 28.46
N ALA A 314 13.57 -3.67 27.86
CA ALA A 314 14.15 -4.86 28.49
C ALA A 314 15.16 -4.51 29.59
N ALA A 315 15.64 -3.27 29.67
CA ALA A 315 16.51 -2.81 30.74
C ALA A 315 15.65 -2.39 31.97
N PRO A 316 15.88 -2.99 33.16
CA PRO A 316 15.15 -2.57 34.34
C PRO A 316 15.37 -1.09 34.61
N SER A 317 14.27 -0.33 34.73
CA SER A 317 14.31 1.10 35.07
C SER A 317 15.09 1.27 36.37
N ALA A 318 16.13 2.09 36.35
CA ALA A 318 16.86 2.42 37.57
C ALA A 318 15.89 3.03 38.59
N PRO A 319 15.94 2.63 39.90
CA PRO A 319 15.09 3.21 40.90
C PRO A 319 15.32 4.74 40.96
N GLY A 320 14.28 5.53 40.66
CA GLY A 320 14.34 7.01 40.62
C GLY A 320 14.54 7.61 39.25
N ALA A 321 14.50 6.81 38.17
CA ALA A 321 14.37 7.39 36.82
C ALA A 321 13.01 8.12 36.71
N PRO A 322 12.95 9.34 36.20
CA PRO A 322 11.70 10.06 36.05
C PRO A 322 10.76 9.26 35.13
N ASP A 323 9.50 9.13 35.54
CA ASP A 323 8.43 8.66 34.66
C ASP A 323 8.45 9.54 33.40
N PHE A 324 8.86 8.94 32.30
CA PHE A 324 9.00 9.68 31.07
C PHE A 324 7.67 9.70 30.36
N ALA A 325 7.00 10.82 30.40
CA ALA A 325 5.87 11.07 29.53
C ALA A 325 6.37 11.56 28.16
N TRP A 326 5.86 11.00 27.07
CA TRP A 326 6.01 11.57 25.73
C TRP A 326 5.43 12.97 25.72
N THR A 327 6.23 13.91 26.17
CA THR A 327 5.82 15.31 26.23
C THR A 327 5.73 15.86 24.82
N ALA A 328 4.89 16.87 24.64
CA ALA A 328 4.83 17.64 23.40
C ALA A 328 6.21 18.18 22.99
N GLU A 329 7.10 18.40 23.96
CA GLU A 329 8.47 18.85 23.72
C GLU A 329 9.37 17.74 23.16
N ALA A 330 9.27 16.50 23.67
CA ALA A 330 10.01 15.36 23.15
C ALA A 330 9.64 15.06 21.70
N LEU A 331 8.35 15.06 21.37
CA LEU A 331 7.87 14.89 20.00
C LEU A 331 8.39 15.98 19.06
N ARG A 332 8.35 17.26 19.49
CA ARG A 332 8.86 18.39 18.70
C ARG A 332 10.35 18.26 18.44
N LYS A 333 11.13 17.81 19.43
CA LYS A 333 12.56 17.59 19.31
C LYS A 333 12.91 16.53 18.27
N GLN A 334 12.04 15.54 18.09
CA GLN A 334 12.16 14.49 17.08
C GLN A 334 11.51 14.87 15.73
N GLY A 335 11.01 16.09 15.57
CA GLY A 335 10.39 16.57 14.35
C GLY A 335 8.93 16.12 14.14
N PHE A 336 8.28 15.61 15.19
CA PHE A 336 6.87 15.20 15.14
C PHE A 336 5.94 16.29 15.67
N ASP A 337 4.66 16.21 15.30
CA ASP A 337 3.64 17.12 15.79
C ASP A 337 3.42 16.90 17.30
N PRO A 338 3.61 17.93 18.14
CA PRO A 338 3.39 17.83 19.58
C PRO A 338 1.98 17.41 19.98
N ALA A 339 0.99 17.64 19.11
CA ALA A 339 -0.39 17.25 19.35
C ALA A 339 -0.61 15.71 19.35
N LEU A 340 0.42 14.91 19.03
CA LEU A 340 0.37 13.45 19.11
C LEU A 340 0.57 12.90 20.52
N ALA A 341 1.10 13.69 21.47
CA ALA A 341 1.37 13.22 22.82
C ALA A 341 0.17 12.51 23.50
N PRO A 342 -1.07 13.03 23.44
CA PRO A 342 -2.22 12.36 24.06
C PRO A 342 -2.55 10.99 23.46
N TYR A 343 -2.18 10.75 22.18
CA TYR A 343 -2.48 9.50 21.49
C TYR A 343 -1.45 8.40 21.77
N LEU A 344 -0.25 8.78 22.16
CA LEU A 344 0.82 7.84 22.50
C LEU A 344 0.85 7.50 23.99
N GLY A 345 0.24 8.33 24.85
CA GLY A 345 0.20 8.14 26.30
C GLY A 345 -0.23 6.73 26.75
N PRO A 346 -1.29 6.12 26.17
CA PRO A 346 -1.69 4.76 26.54
C PRO A 346 -0.61 3.71 26.35
N LEU A 347 0.37 3.93 25.45
CA LEU A 347 1.46 2.98 25.19
C LEU A 347 2.66 3.14 26.13
N GLU A 348 2.78 4.24 26.87
CA GLU A 348 3.94 4.54 27.71
C GLU A 348 4.12 3.56 28.87
N ASN A 349 3.03 3.26 29.56
CA ASN A 349 2.98 2.34 30.71
C ASN A 349 2.30 1.02 30.33
N GLY A 350 2.19 0.75 29.03
CA GLY A 350 1.50 -0.42 28.51
C GLY A 350 2.32 -1.71 28.60
N PRO A 351 1.71 -2.82 28.21
CA PRO A 351 2.37 -4.12 28.13
C PRO A 351 3.49 -4.12 27.10
N ASP A 352 4.21 -5.24 27.03
CA ASP A 352 5.17 -5.51 25.96
C ASP A 352 4.53 -5.23 24.59
N LEU A 353 5.09 -4.25 23.87
CA LEU A 353 4.56 -3.81 22.58
C LEU A 353 4.64 -4.91 21.51
N ILE A 354 5.58 -5.85 21.64
CA ILE A 354 5.69 -7.02 20.76
C ILE A 354 4.48 -7.93 21.01
N ALA A 355 4.13 -8.16 22.27
CA ALA A 355 2.96 -8.94 22.62
C ALA A 355 1.66 -8.25 22.18
N LEU A 356 1.57 -6.92 22.32
CA LEU A 356 0.42 -6.14 21.89
C LEU A 356 0.26 -6.17 20.37
N SER A 357 1.35 -6.04 19.61
CA SER A 357 1.30 -6.14 18.14
C SER A 357 0.89 -7.54 17.68
N GLY A 358 1.43 -8.60 18.29
CA GLY A 358 1.04 -9.97 18.00
C GLY A 358 -0.45 -10.22 18.26
N TRP A 359 -0.97 -9.73 19.37
CA TRP A 359 -2.40 -9.79 19.69
C TRP A 359 -3.27 -9.09 18.64
N LEU A 360 -2.89 -7.89 18.18
CA LEU A 360 -3.62 -7.17 17.13
C LEU A 360 -3.55 -7.89 15.79
N GLU A 361 -2.44 -8.52 15.45
CA GLU A 361 -2.30 -9.32 14.23
C GLU A 361 -3.21 -10.56 14.27
N GLU A 362 -3.34 -11.21 15.41
CA GLU A 362 -4.27 -12.33 15.61
C GLU A 362 -5.74 -11.90 15.48
N ILE A 363 -6.13 -10.72 16.04
CA ILE A 363 -7.46 -10.15 15.84
C ILE A 363 -7.70 -9.86 14.35
N LEU A 364 -6.75 -9.24 13.68
CA LEU A 364 -6.86 -8.91 12.27
C LEU A 364 -7.09 -10.17 11.44
N ALA A 365 -6.30 -11.22 11.67
CA ALA A 365 -6.45 -12.50 10.97
C ALA A 365 -7.82 -13.14 11.25
N ALA A 366 -8.30 -13.11 12.50
CA ALA A 366 -9.61 -13.64 12.86
C ALA A 366 -10.77 -12.86 12.20
N VAL A 367 -10.67 -11.52 12.14
CA VAL A 367 -11.65 -10.67 11.47
C VAL A 367 -11.66 -10.96 9.96
N GLN A 368 -10.50 -11.07 9.34
CA GLN A 368 -10.37 -11.41 7.92
C GLN A 368 -10.87 -12.81 7.58
N ALA A 369 -10.82 -13.75 8.53
CA ALA A 369 -11.40 -15.09 8.41
C ALA A 369 -12.92 -15.13 8.66
N TYR A 370 -13.62 -13.99 8.55
CA TYR A 370 -15.08 -13.86 8.74
C TYR A 370 -15.57 -14.06 10.18
N ALA A 371 -14.74 -13.93 11.19
CA ALA A 371 -15.19 -13.86 12.57
C ALA A 371 -15.98 -12.56 12.80
N LYS A 372 -16.95 -12.60 13.73
CA LYS A 372 -17.61 -11.37 14.17
C LYS A 372 -16.58 -10.47 14.86
N PRO A 373 -16.32 -9.23 14.39
CA PRO A 373 -15.20 -8.42 14.87
C PRO A 373 -15.17 -8.23 16.38
N LYS A 374 -16.32 -7.89 16.97
CA LYS A 374 -16.44 -7.72 18.44
C LYS A 374 -16.13 -8.99 19.22
N VAL A 375 -16.57 -10.16 18.72
CA VAL A 375 -16.32 -11.45 19.38
C VAL A 375 -14.85 -11.83 19.28
N ALA A 376 -14.23 -11.61 18.12
CA ALA A 376 -12.80 -11.85 17.93
C ALA A 376 -11.97 -10.95 18.88
N ALA A 377 -12.26 -9.65 18.91
CA ALA A 377 -11.57 -8.70 19.76
C ALA A 377 -11.71 -9.04 21.26
N LEU A 378 -12.93 -9.36 21.72
CA LEU A 378 -13.18 -9.70 23.12
C LEU A 378 -12.50 -11.03 23.53
N GLY A 379 -12.58 -12.06 22.67
CA GLY A 379 -11.96 -13.35 22.92
C GLY A 379 -10.45 -13.25 23.09
N LEU A 380 -9.80 -12.53 22.17
CA LEU A 380 -8.36 -12.31 22.21
C LEU A 380 -7.94 -11.36 23.35
N PHE A 381 -8.77 -10.37 23.73
CA PHE A 381 -8.53 -9.55 24.91
C PHE A 381 -8.41 -10.39 26.18
N LEU A 382 -9.35 -11.32 26.40
CA LEU A 382 -9.32 -12.21 27.54
C LEU A 382 -8.07 -13.12 27.57
N GLU A 383 -7.64 -13.58 26.40
CA GLU A 383 -6.40 -14.36 26.27
C GLU A 383 -5.17 -13.50 26.56
N PHE A 384 -5.12 -12.29 26.04
CA PHE A 384 -4.05 -11.33 26.27
C PHE A 384 -3.95 -10.97 27.78
N GLU A 385 -5.07 -10.62 28.42
CA GLU A 385 -5.11 -10.36 29.86
C GLU A 385 -4.59 -11.54 30.65
N SER A 386 -4.98 -12.78 30.34
CA SER A 386 -4.52 -13.96 31.00
C SER A 386 -3.02 -14.21 30.90
N LYS A 387 -2.40 -13.85 29.78
CA LYS A 387 -0.97 -14.09 29.56
C LYS A 387 -0.07 -12.94 30.06
N TYR A 388 -0.54 -11.69 29.97
CA TYR A 388 0.32 -10.51 30.11
C TYR A 388 -0.05 -9.60 31.29
N ALA A 389 -1.32 -9.44 31.63
CA ALA A 389 -1.74 -8.56 32.73
C ALA A 389 -1.45 -9.12 34.14
N ARG A 390 -1.21 -10.43 34.29
CA ARG A 390 -0.94 -11.09 35.58
C ARG A 390 0.52 -11.07 36.03
N LYS A 391 1.43 -10.37 35.34
CA LYS A 391 2.85 -10.33 35.77
C LYS A 391 3.16 -9.25 36.80
N GLU A 392 2.17 -8.50 37.29
CA GLU A 392 2.33 -7.45 38.30
C GLU A 392 1.67 -7.79 39.65
N ALA A 393 1.49 -9.06 40.00
CA ALA A 393 1.02 -9.48 41.33
C ALA A 393 2.08 -10.28 42.08
#